data_0ecd29c4c122f15bd451bea3a51dd7b6
#
_entry.id   0ecd29c4c122f15bd451bea3a51dd7b6
#
_cell.length_a   1.000
_cell.length_b   1.000
_cell.length_c   1.000
_cell.angle_alpha   90.00
_cell.angle_beta   90.00
_cell.angle_gamma   90.00
#
_symmetry.space_group_name_H-M   'P 1'
#
loop_
_entity.id
_entity.type
_entity.pdbx_description
1 polymer ?
#
loop_
_entity_poly.entity_id
_entity_poly.type
_entity_poly.pdbx_seq_one_letter_code
_entity_poly.pdbx_strand_id
1 'polypeptide(L)'
;MTVLHWFRDDLRLSDNPALNHASQSAKTAYVYILEEDEAGSVLGGAAQVWLHHSLSALNQQLDGNLLLYKGCAIDILPELMGALDAKMLTMTRRYHQAGVKTDSEIRKILAAQGKSASVISGNLLWEPEEIPKQDGTPY
;
A
#
# COMPACT_ATOMS: atom_id res chain seq x y z
N MET A 1 -17.67 7.38 -6.01
CA MET A 1 -17.02 6.19 -5.42
C MET A 1 -15.78 6.63 -4.65
N THR A 2 -15.61 6.14 -3.44
CA THR A 2 -14.43 6.42 -2.61
C THR A 2 -13.41 5.32 -2.84
N VAL A 3 -12.15 5.73 -3.05
CA VAL A 3 -11.00 4.84 -3.18
C VAL A 3 -10.06 5.10 -2.01
N LEU A 4 -9.55 4.04 -1.41
CA LEU A 4 -8.53 4.13 -0.38
C LEU A 4 -7.17 3.83 -1.00
N HIS A 5 -6.23 4.76 -0.91
CA HIS A 5 -4.84 4.53 -1.30
C HIS A 5 -4.00 4.21 -0.06
N TRP A 6 -3.36 3.04 -0.08
CA TRP A 6 -2.51 2.57 1.00
C TRP A 6 -1.04 2.82 0.64
N PHE A 7 -0.46 3.84 1.28
CA PHE A 7 0.97 4.12 1.15
C PHE A 7 1.80 3.09 1.91
N ARG A 8 2.89 2.64 1.29
CA ARG A 8 3.85 1.70 1.90
C ARG A 8 5.27 2.22 1.72
N ASP A 9 6.02 1.67 0.78
CA ASP A 9 7.39 2.12 0.48
C ASP A 9 7.43 3.32 -0.49
N ASP A 10 6.29 3.76 -0.94
CA ASP A 10 6.08 4.80 -1.95
C ASP A 10 5.56 6.11 -1.34
N LEU A 11 6.20 6.60 -0.29
CA LEU A 11 5.77 7.80 0.46
C LEU A 11 6.00 9.08 -0.35
N ARG A 12 5.36 9.17 -1.53
CA ARG A 12 5.48 10.31 -2.43
C ARG A 12 4.19 10.53 -3.23
N LEU A 13 3.95 11.78 -3.63
CA LEU A 13 2.82 12.12 -4.49
C LEU A 13 3.20 12.11 -5.97
N SER A 14 4.44 12.45 -6.30
CA SER A 14 4.93 12.44 -7.68
C SER A 14 5.45 11.06 -8.07
N ASP A 15 5.34 10.73 -9.37
CA ASP A 15 5.80 9.46 -9.93
C ASP A 15 5.31 8.25 -9.12
N ASN A 16 4.00 8.26 -8.85
CA ASN A 16 3.33 7.20 -8.09
C ASN A 16 2.13 6.68 -8.88
N PRO A 17 2.33 5.62 -9.70
CA PRO A 17 1.26 5.09 -10.55
C PRO A 17 0.01 4.62 -9.81
N ALA A 18 0.18 4.02 -8.64
CA ALA A 18 -0.95 3.56 -7.83
C ALA A 18 -1.78 4.75 -7.31
N LEU A 19 -1.13 5.82 -6.88
CA LEU A 19 -1.79 7.04 -6.45
C LEU A 19 -2.50 7.72 -7.64
N ASN A 20 -1.86 7.78 -8.79
CA ASN A 20 -2.47 8.31 -10.01
C ASN A 20 -3.73 7.54 -10.39
N HIS A 21 -3.69 6.22 -10.28
CA HIS A 21 -4.86 5.38 -10.52
C HIS A 21 -5.99 5.70 -9.53
N ALA A 22 -5.67 5.85 -8.25
CA ALA A 22 -6.64 6.22 -7.23
C ALA A 22 -7.25 7.61 -7.49
N SER A 23 -6.44 8.57 -7.90
CA SER A 23 -6.87 9.96 -8.09
C SER A 23 -7.81 10.16 -9.28
N GLN A 24 -7.94 9.18 -10.15
CA GLN A 24 -8.94 9.19 -11.21
C GLN A 24 -10.36 9.01 -10.69
N SER A 25 -10.52 8.60 -9.45
CA SER A 25 -11.81 8.46 -8.80
C SER A 25 -12.27 9.78 -8.18
N ALA A 26 -13.56 9.90 -7.94
CA ALA A 26 -14.16 11.15 -7.45
C ALA A 26 -13.68 11.53 -6.05
N LYS A 27 -13.30 10.56 -5.23
CA LYS A 27 -12.84 10.79 -3.85
C LYS A 27 -11.78 9.76 -3.47
N THR A 28 -10.64 10.24 -2.98
CA THR A 28 -9.54 9.40 -2.52
C THR A 28 -9.25 9.68 -1.04
N ALA A 29 -9.18 8.62 -0.25
CA ALA A 29 -8.67 8.66 1.11
C ALA A 29 -7.26 8.04 1.14
N TYR A 30 -6.44 8.45 2.10
CA TYR A 30 -5.03 8.07 2.18
C TYR A 30 -4.74 7.45 3.53
N VAL A 31 -4.01 6.33 3.54
CA VAL A 31 -3.64 5.64 4.78
C VAL A 31 -2.19 5.15 4.73
N TYR A 32 -1.53 5.22 5.86
CA TYR A 32 -0.27 4.52 6.12
C TYR A 32 -0.45 3.65 7.37
N ILE A 33 -0.01 2.40 7.30
CA ILE A 33 -0.06 1.46 8.42
C ILE A 33 1.37 1.06 8.77
N LEU A 34 1.77 1.32 10.01
CA LEU A 34 2.99 0.77 10.56
C LEU A 34 2.73 -0.70 10.89
N GLU A 35 3.07 -1.57 9.95
CA GLU A 35 2.82 -3.01 10.08
C GLU A 35 3.73 -3.62 11.13
N GLU A 36 3.15 -4.44 11.99
CA GLU A 36 3.90 -5.31 12.91
C GLU A 36 3.97 -6.69 12.29
N ASP A 37 5.17 -7.23 12.14
CA ASP A 37 5.34 -8.61 11.71
C ASP A 37 5.15 -9.58 12.88
N GLU A 38 4.97 -10.85 12.57
CA GLU A 38 4.81 -11.91 13.58
C GLU A 38 6.02 -12.05 14.50
N ALA A 39 7.18 -11.61 14.05
CA ALA A 39 8.43 -11.64 14.84
C ALA A 39 8.59 -10.41 15.73
N GLY A 40 7.67 -9.45 15.67
CA GLY A 40 7.76 -8.20 16.43
C GLY A 40 8.93 -7.34 15.99
N SER A 41 9.28 -7.39 14.72
CA SER A 41 10.38 -6.64 14.13
C SER A 41 10.14 -5.14 14.30
N VAL A 42 11.03 -4.48 15.03
CA VAL A 42 10.97 -3.04 15.27
C VAL A 42 12.02 -2.36 14.40
N LEU A 43 11.63 -1.29 13.71
CA LEU A 43 12.58 -0.47 12.98
C LEU A 43 13.67 0.06 13.92
N GLY A 44 14.92 0.08 13.46
CA GLY A 44 16.02 0.72 14.18
C GLY A 44 15.74 2.21 14.40
N GLY A 45 16.38 2.82 15.41
CA GLY A 45 16.12 4.21 15.80
C GLY A 45 16.27 5.21 14.64
N ALA A 46 17.32 5.06 13.82
CA ALA A 46 17.54 5.93 12.65
C ALA A 46 16.41 5.77 11.60
N ALA A 47 15.98 4.53 11.35
CA ALA A 47 14.88 4.26 10.42
C ALA A 47 13.55 4.82 10.93
N GLN A 48 13.29 4.77 12.24
CA GLN A 48 12.11 5.38 12.85
C GLN A 48 12.09 6.89 12.68
N VAL A 49 13.20 7.56 12.90
CA VAL A 49 13.33 9.02 12.71
C VAL A 49 13.10 9.39 11.23
N TRP A 50 13.70 8.65 10.32
CA TRP A 50 13.51 8.85 8.88
C TRP A 50 12.06 8.69 8.47
N LEU A 51 11.41 7.63 8.95
CA LEU A 51 9.99 7.37 8.67
C LEU A 51 9.10 8.49 9.22
N HIS A 52 9.37 8.96 10.44
CA HIS A 52 8.62 10.07 11.03
C HIS A 52 8.68 11.33 10.15
N HIS A 53 9.87 11.71 9.68
CA HIS A 53 10.03 12.86 8.80
C HIS A 53 9.35 12.67 7.46
N SER A 54 9.46 11.48 6.88
CA SER A 54 8.81 11.15 5.60
C SER A 54 7.29 11.21 5.70
N LEU A 55 6.71 10.67 6.76
CA LEU A 55 5.27 10.72 6.99
C LEU A 55 4.78 12.13 7.28
N SER A 56 5.54 12.91 8.02
CA SER A 56 5.20 14.32 8.31
C SER A 56 5.18 15.14 7.03
N ALA A 57 6.18 14.98 6.16
CA ALA A 57 6.24 15.66 4.88
C ALA A 57 5.09 15.26 3.96
N LEU A 58 4.79 13.96 3.88
CA LEU A 58 3.68 13.46 3.09
C LEU A 58 2.33 14.00 3.60
N ASN A 59 2.13 14.02 4.91
CA ASN A 59 0.92 14.53 5.52
C ASN A 59 0.73 16.03 5.23
N GLN A 60 1.80 16.82 5.24
CA GLN A 60 1.74 18.23 4.85
C GLN A 60 1.33 18.39 3.39
N GLN A 61 1.85 17.58 2.49
CA GLN A 61 1.47 17.58 1.08
C GLN A 61 0.03 17.16 0.85
N LEU A 62 -0.54 16.37 1.75
CA LEU A 62 -1.93 15.91 1.72
C LEU A 62 -2.87 16.79 2.57
N ASP A 63 -2.42 17.96 2.99
CA ASP A 63 -3.20 18.92 3.80
C ASP A 63 -3.73 18.31 5.11
N GLY A 64 -2.96 17.43 5.74
CA GLY A 64 -3.33 16.78 6.99
C GLY A 64 -4.32 15.62 6.86
N ASN A 65 -4.56 15.12 5.65
CA ASN A 65 -5.54 14.07 5.37
C ASN A 65 -4.99 12.65 5.39
N LEU A 66 -3.73 12.46 5.80
CA LEU A 66 -3.14 11.13 5.91
C LEU A 66 -3.59 10.45 7.20
N LEU A 67 -4.23 9.30 7.06
CA LEU A 67 -4.62 8.45 8.19
C LEU A 67 -3.43 7.57 8.58
N LEU A 68 -3.12 7.52 9.87
CA LEU A 68 -2.00 6.75 10.41
C LEU A 68 -2.52 5.68 11.36
N TYR A 69 -2.12 4.43 11.12
CA TYR A 69 -2.46 3.28 11.95
C TYR A 69 -1.22 2.46 12.26
N LYS A 70 -1.31 1.66 13.30
CA LYS A 70 -0.29 0.69 13.68
C LYS A 70 -0.95 -0.65 13.94
N GLY A 71 -0.39 -1.73 13.42
CA GLY A 71 -0.88 -3.07 13.64
C GLY A 71 -0.92 -3.91 12.37
N CYS A 72 -1.90 -4.79 12.30
CA CYS A 72 -2.04 -5.74 11.20
C CYS A 72 -2.91 -5.15 10.08
N ALA A 73 -2.34 -5.01 8.89
CA ALA A 73 -3.04 -4.45 7.74
C ALA A 73 -4.26 -5.30 7.33
N ILE A 74 -4.19 -6.61 7.51
CA ILE A 74 -5.29 -7.54 7.19
C ILE A 74 -6.55 -7.21 8.02
N ASP A 75 -6.37 -6.79 9.27
CA ASP A 75 -7.47 -6.43 10.15
C ASP A 75 -7.93 -4.98 9.94
N ILE A 76 -6.98 -4.07 9.75
CA ILE A 76 -7.24 -2.63 9.69
C ILE A 76 -7.92 -2.23 8.39
N LEU A 77 -7.43 -2.71 7.26
CA LEU A 77 -7.90 -2.24 5.95
C LEU A 77 -9.37 -2.56 5.66
N PRO A 78 -9.87 -3.77 5.90
CA PRO A 78 -11.29 -4.04 5.67
C PRO A 78 -12.21 -3.19 6.54
N GLU A 79 -11.85 -2.99 7.81
CA GLU A 79 -12.61 -2.17 8.73
C GLU A 79 -12.60 -0.70 8.31
N LEU A 80 -11.44 -0.17 7.97
CA LEU A 80 -11.30 1.21 7.52
C LEU A 80 -12.06 1.46 6.22
N MET A 81 -11.99 0.54 5.27
CA MET A 81 -12.76 0.65 4.03
C MET A 81 -14.26 0.65 4.27
N GLY A 82 -14.71 -0.15 5.23
CA GLY A 82 -16.11 -0.14 5.65
C GLY A 82 -16.53 1.20 6.25
N ALA A 83 -15.71 1.75 7.13
CA ALA A 83 -15.97 3.05 7.77
C ALA A 83 -15.99 4.22 6.79
N LEU A 84 -15.15 4.17 5.76
CA LEU A 84 -15.07 5.19 4.71
C LEU A 84 -16.03 4.96 3.54
N ASP A 85 -16.74 3.85 3.54
CA ASP A 85 -17.52 3.37 2.39
C ASP A 85 -16.68 3.31 1.11
N ALA A 86 -15.42 2.92 1.23
CA ALA A 86 -14.52 2.74 0.12
C ALA A 86 -14.77 1.41 -0.59
N LYS A 87 -14.79 1.45 -1.92
CA LYS A 87 -15.06 0.26 -2.76
C LYS A 87 -13.80 -0.34 -3.36
N MET A 88 -12.74 0.43 -3.45
CA MET A 88 -11.47 -0.01 -4.03
C MET A 88 -10.30 0.41 -3.16
N LEU A 89 -9.34 -0.48 -3.02
CA LEU A 89 -8.04 -0.24 -2.41
C LEU A 89 -6.98 -0.19 -3.52
N THR A 90 -6.13 0.82 -3.51
CA THR A 90 -4.98 0.89 -4.41
C THR A 90 -3.69 0.82 -3.61
N MET A 91 -2.70 0.14 -4.15
CA MET A 91 -1.39 -0.02 -3.52
C MET A 91 -0.32 -0.34 -4.55
N THR A 92 0.92 0.04 -4.27
CA THR A 92 2.06 -0.32 -5.10
C THR A 92 2.53 -1.74 -4.79
N ARG A 93 2.81 -2.52 -5.82
CA ARG A 93 3.22 -3.92 -5.71
C ARG A 93 4.47 -4.07 -4.83
N ARG A 94 4.43 -5.02 -3.93
CA ARG A 94 5.58 -5.46 -3.12
C ARG A 94 6.12 -6.77 -3.68
N TYR A 95 7.43 -7.00 -3.49
CA TYR A 95 8.14 -8.16 -4.06
C TYR A 95 8.67 -9.12 -3.00
N HIS A 96 8.82 -8.67 -1.74
CA HIS A 96 9.24 -9.54 -0.65
C HIS A 96 8.10 -10.51 -0.27
N GLN A 97 8.47 -11.72 0.12
CA GLN A 97 7.53 -12.83 0.30
C GLN A 97 6.40 -12.51 1.29
N ALA A 98 6.73 -11.95 2.44
CA ALA A 98 5.73 -11.59 3.46
C ALA A 98 4.72 -10.56 2.95
N GLY A 99 5.19 -9.55 2.21
CA GLY A 99 4.33 -8.53 1.62
C GLY A 99 3.40 -9.08 0.54
N VAL A 100 3.91 -9.94 -0.33
CA VAL A 100 3.11 -10.59 -1.38
C VAL A 100 2.01 -11.45 -0.75
N LYS A 101 2.33 -12.20 0.29
CA LYS A 101 1.36 -13.02 1.03
C LYS A 101 0.27 -12.17 1.66
N THR A 102 0.64 -11.09 2.35
CA THR A 102 -0.30 -10.16 2.97
C THR A 102 -1.21 -9.51 1.93
N ASP A 103 -0.67 -9.05 0.82
CA ASP A 103 -1.44 -8.42 -0.26
C ASP A 103 -2.45 -9.43 -0.85
N SER A 104 -2.05 -10.68 -1.04
CA SER A 104 -2.93 -11.74 -1.53
C SER A 104 -4.10 -12.02 -0.58
N GLU A 105 -3.84 -12.08 0.72
CA GLU A 105 -4.88 -12.29 1.73
C GLU A 105 -5.86 -11.12 1.80
N ILE A 106 -5.36 -9.89 1.73
CA ILE A 106 -6.20 -8.69 1.71
C ILE A 106 -7.12 -8.71 0.49
N ARG A 107 -6.60 -9.05 -0.67
CA ARG A 107 -7.41 -9.14 -1.91
C ARG A 107 -8.53 -10.16 -1.77
N LYS A 108 -8.26 -11.31 -1.16
CA LYS A 108 -9.27 -12.35 -0.90
C LYS A 108 -10.37 -11.86 0.04
N ILE A 109 -9.98 -11.21 1.14
CA ILE A 109 -10.93 -10.68 2.11
C ILE A 109 -11.82 -9.61 1.48
N LEU A 110 -11.24 -8.68 0.74
CA LEU A 110 -12.00 -7.61 0.09
C LEU A 110 -12.93 -8.15 -1.00
N ALA A 111 -12.49 -9.14 -1.77
CA ALA A 111 -13.33 -9.80 -2.77
C ALA A 111 -14.56 -10.46 -2.12
N ALA A 112 -14.39 -11.09 -0.97
CA ALA A 112 -15.51 -11.70 -0.23
C ALA A 112 -16.51 -10.65 0.27
N GLN A 113 -16.08 -9.39 0.44
CA GLN A 113 -16.93 -8.27 0.83
C GLN A 113 -17.48 -7.47 -0.35
N GLY A 114 -17.27 -7.93 -1.57
CA GLY A 114 -17.69 -7.22 -2.78
C GLY A 114 -16.86 -5.99 -3.11
N LYS A 115 -15.65 -5.90 -2.57
CA LYS A 115 -14.71 -4.79 -2.81
C LYS A 115 -13.55 -5.28 -3.66
N SER A 116 -12.79 -4.35 -4.26
CA SER A 116 -11.65 -4.67 -5.09
C SER A 116 -10.35 -4.11 -4.52
N ALA A 117 -9.24 -4.72 -4.89
CA ALA A 117 -7.90 -4.21 -4.60
C ALA A 117 -7.07 -4.21 -5.89
N SER A 118 -6.49 -3.06 -6.20
CA SER A 118 -5.61 -2.89 -7.35
C SER A 118 -4.18 -2.77 -6.90
N VAL A 119 -3.36 -3.75 -7.30
CA VAL A 119 -1.92 -3.75 -7.04
C VAL A 119 -1.21 -3.30 -8.31
N ILE A 120 -0.50 -2.18 -8.22
CA ILE A 120 0.05 -1.50 -9.40
C ILE A 120 1.57 -1.46 -9.28
N SER A 121 2.24 -1.81 -10.38
CA SER A 121 3.69 -1.71 -10.51
C SER A 121 4.15 -0.26 -10.39
N GLY A 122 5.20 0.00 -9.60
CA GLY A 122 5.68 1.37 -9.41
C GLY A 122 7.09 1.48 -8.83
N ASN A 123 7.65 0.40 -8.30
CA ASN A 123 8.96 0.41 -7.66
C ASN A 123 10.07 -0.17 -8.54
N LEU A 124 9.73 -0.89 -9.60
CA LEU A 124 10.70 -1.48 -10.51
C LEU A 124 10.54 -0.89 -11.91
N LEU A 125 11.66 -0.72 -12.61
CA LEU A 125 11.66 -0.31 -14.00
C LEU A 125 11.04 -1.39 -14.88
N TRP A 126 11.33 -2.65 -14.58
CA TRP A 126 10.80 -3.83 -15.25
C TRP A 126 10.24 -4.82 -14.23
N GLU A 127 9.09 -5.40 -14.51
CA GLU A 127 8.57 -6.46 -13.67
C GLU A 127 9.39 -7.74 -13.84
N PRO A 128 9.53 -8.58 -12.78
CA PRO A 128 10.32 -9.82 -12.88
C PRO A 128 9.85 -10.76 -14.00
N GLU A 129 8.56 -10.77 -14.29
CA GLU A 129 7.97 -11.60 -15.33
C GLU A 129 8.33 -11.12 -16.75
N GLU A 130 8.73 -9.86 -16.89
CA GLU A 130 9.14 -9.26 -18.17
C GLU A 130 10.58 -9.56 -18.52
N ILE A 131 11.38 -10.09 -17.58
CA ILE A 131 12.80 -10.41 -17.76
C ILE A 131 12.99 -11.92 -17.51
N PRO A 132 12.74 -12.75 -18.52
CA PRO A 132 12.95 -14.19 -18.36
C PRO A 132 14.45 -14.55 -18.39
N LYS A 133 14.81 -15.65 -17.74
CA LYS A 133 16.11 -16.28 -17.93
C LYS A 133 16.24 -16.83 -19.35
N GLN A 134 17.45 -17.27 -19.71
CA GLN A 134 17.70 -17.85 -21.03
C GLN A 134 16.82 -19.09 -21.32
N ASP A 135 16.37 -19.80 -20.28
CA ASP A 135 15.48 -20.94 -20.39
C ASP A 135 13.99 -20.56 -20.44
N GLY A 136 13.68 -19.25 -20.43
CA GLY A 136 12.30 -18.76 -20.45
C GLY A 136 11.62 -18.70 -19.10
N THR A 137 12.28 -19.08 -18.01
CA THR A 137 11.73 -18.99 -16.65
C THR A 137 12.00 -17.63 -16.03
N PRO A 138 11.17 -17.13 -15.09
CA PRO A 138 11.44 -15.89 -14.37
C PRO A 138 12.71 -15.98 -13.50
N TYR A 139 13.35 -14.84 -13.28
CA TYR A 139 14.43 -14.76 -12.31
C TYR A 139 13.95 -14.95 -10.90
#